data_8fcb43161c2b7f162fbd8b1c52c5d7e2
#
_entry.id   8fcb43161c2b7f162fbd8b1c52c5d7e2
#
_cell.length_a   1.000
_cell.length_b   1.000
_cell.length_c   1.000
_cell.angle_alpha   90.00
_cell.angle_beta   90.00
_cell.angle_gamma   90.00
#
_symmetry.space_group_name_H-M   'P 1'
#
loop_
_entity.id
_entity.type
_entity.pdbx_description
1 polymer ?
#
loop_
_entity_poly.entity_id
_entity_poly.type
_entity_poly.pdbx_seq_one_letter_code
_entity_poly.pdbx_strand_id
1 'polypeptide(L)'
;MKSRILMMDEPTSGQDYWNYQSFMNTILQTPGFDAILFITHDLDLALTYANRVVVLYGGQVMADGSPYEVFADDEQLRQWRLLPTSLLKLNREMYAQTGQFLRAEALSQLAG
;
A
#
# COMPACT_ATOMS: atom_id res chain seq x y z
N MET A 1 17.70 21.62 8.04
CA MET A 1 16.47 20.95 8.50
C MET A 1 16.71 19.45 8.54
N LYS A 2 16.35 18.83 9.66
CA LYS A 2 16.48 17.38 9.77
C LYS A 2 15.15 16.74 9.36
N SER A 3 15.17 15.95 8.29
CA SER A 3 14.02 15.15 7.89
C SER A 3 13.85 13.98 8.86
N ARG A 4 12.61 13.69 9.23
CA ARG A 4 12.27 12.55 10.08
C ARG A 4 11.54 11.51 9.23
N ILE A 5 12.16 10.35 9.11
CA ILE A 5 11.60 9.25 8.33
C ILE A 5 11.41 8.06 9.26
N LEU A 6 10.18 7.56 9.31
CA LEU A 6 9.89 6.33 10.03
C LEU A 6 9.99 5.17 9.04
N MET A 7 10.79 4.16 9.38
CA MET A 7 10.90 2.93 8.59
C MET A 7 10.33 1.76 9.37
N MET A 8 9.48 0.97 8.71
CA MET A 8 8.89 -0.23 9.30
C MET A 8 9.09 -1.40 8.34
N ASP A 9 9.52 -2.55 8.87
CA ASP A 9 9.70 -3.78 8.10
C ASP A 9 8.58 -4.74 8.47
N GLU A 10 7.75 -5.09 7.48
CA GLU A 10 6.60 -5.99 7.64
C GLU A 10 5.71 -5.60 8.83
N PRO A 11 5.14 -4.37 8.81
CA PRO A 11 4.42 -3.86 9.99
C PRO A 11 3.17 -4.65 10.35
N THR A 12 2.64 -5.44 9.41
CA THR A 12 1.43 -6.23 9.64
C THR A 12 1.71 -7.69 9.95
N SER A 13 2.98 -8.09 9.98
CA SER A 13 3.35 -9.48 10.22
C SER A 13 2.92 -9.93 11.61
N GLY A 14 2.20 -11.05 11.69
CA GLY A 14 1.73 -11.60 12.94
C GLY A 14 0.53 -10.90 13.56
N GLN A 15 -0.06 -9.93 12.88
CA GLN A 15 -1.23 -9.20 13.38
C GLN A 15 -2.47 -9.53 12.56
N ASP A 16 -3.64 -9.52 13.19
CA ASP A 16 -4.90 -9.66 12.48
C ASP A 16 -5.29 -8.34 11.79
N TYR A 17 -6.30 -8.39 10.94
CA TYR A 17 -6.73 -7.25 10.12
C TYR A 17 -7.04 -6.01 10.97
N TRP A 18 -7.78 -6.19 12.07
CA TRP A 18 -8.20 -5.07 12.90
C TRP A 18 -7.02 -4.42 13.62
N ASN A 19 -6.09 -5.25 14.10
CA ASN A 19 -4.92 -4.75 14.82
C ASN A 19 -4.00 -3.96 13.89
N TYR A 20 -3.72 -4.46 12.68
CA TYR A 20 -2.82 -3.71 11.81
C TYR A 20 -3.49 -2.44 11.26
N GLN A 21 -4.78 -2.47 11.01
CA GLN A 21 -5.49 -1.28 10.53
C GLN A 21 -5.45 -0.16 11.58
N SER A 22 -5.71 -0.50 12.84
CA SER A 22 -5.61 0.43 13.96
C SER A 22 -4.19 0.96 14.12
N PHE A 23 -3.21 0.07 14.02
CA PHE A 23 -1.79 0.42 14.11
C PHE A 23 -1.40 1.39 12.99
N MET A 24 -1.75 1.08 11.75
CA MET A 24 -1.40 1.92 10.61
C MET A 24 -2.07 3.29 10.70
N ASN A 25 -3.33 3.34 11.10
CA ASN A 25 -4.04 4.60 11.27
C ASN A 25 -3.37 5.47 12.34
N THR A 26 -2.95 4.87 13.46
CA THR A 26 -2.24 5.58 14.52
C THR A 26 -0.92 6.14 14.02
N ILE A 27 -0.14 5.35 13.30
CA ILE A 27 1.15 5.77 12.75
C ILE A 27 0.98 6.92 11.76
N LEU A 28 0.01 6.81 10.86
CA LEU A 28 -0.22 7.83 9.84
C LEU A 28 -0.69 9.16 10.42
N GLN A 29 -1.34 9.12 11.58
CA GLN A 29 -1.82 10.33 12.27
C GLN A 29 -0.81 10.90 13.24
N THR A 30 0.29 10.18 13.51
CA THR A 30 1.32 10.65 14.45
C THR A 30 2.11 11.79 13.82
N PRO A 31 2.17 12.97 14.47
CA PRO A 31 2.91 14.09 13.91
C PRO A 31 4.42 13.90 14.05
N GLY A 32 5.18 14.65 13.27
CA GLY A 32 6.62 14.71 13.40
C GLY A 32 7.39 13.89 12.37
N PHE A 33 6.71 13.15 11.47
CA PHE A 33 7.37 12.43 10.39
C PHE A 33 7.10 13.12 9.05
N ASP A 34 8.17 13.35 8.28
CA ASP A 34 8.06 13.89 6.92
C ASP A 34 7.68 12.80 5.93
N ALA A 35 8.11 11.57 6.21
CA ALA A 35 7.77 10.41 5.39
C ALA A 35 7.70 9.17 6.26
N ILE A 36 6.86 8.23 5.82
CA ILE A 36 6.74 6.91 6.44
C ILE A 36 6.99 5.87 5.35
N LEU A 37 8.02 5.05 5.56
CA LEU A 37 8.38 3.98 4.64
C LEU A 37 8.08 2.64 5.31
N PHE A 38 7.31 1.80 4.66
CA PHE A 38 7.13 0.44 5.14
C PHE A 38 7.50 -0.56 4.05
N ILE A 39 8.21 -1.60 4.47
CA ILE A 39 8.65 -2.68 3.59
C ILE A 39 7.73 -3.86 3.82
N THR A 40 7.06 -4.31 2.77
CA THR A 40 6.08 -5.38 2.90
C THR A 40 5.91 -6.10 1.57
N HIS A 41 5.48 -7.35 1.62
CA HIS A 41 4.97 -8.07 0.46
C HIS A 41 3.45 -8.21 0.52
N ASP A 42 2.80 -7.52 1.44
CA ASP A 42 1.35 -7.46 1.54
C ASP A 42 0.83 -6.39 0.58
N LEU A 43 0.28 -6.84 -0.54
CA LEU A 43 -0.21 -5.98 -1.60
C LEU A 43 -1.37 -5.11 -1.13
N ASP A 44 -2.25 -5.66 -0.29
CA ASP A 44 -3.40 -4.92 0.22
C ASP A 44 -2.96 -3.78 1.15
N LEU A 45 -1.93 -3.99 1.95
CA LEU A 45 -1.36 -2.94 2.77
C LEU A 45 -0.85 -1.78 1.91
N ALA A 46 -0.09 -2.09 0.88
CA ALA A 46 0.45 -1.08 -0.04
C ALA A 46 -0.68 -0.34 -0.75
N LEU A 47 -1.69 -1.07 -1.22
CA LEU A 47 -2.84 -0.49 -1.90
C LEU A 47 -3.60 0.49 -1.02
N THR A 48 -3.81 0.12 0.23
CA THR A 48 -4.66 0.90 1.14
C THR A 48 -3.95 2.14 1.67
N TYR A 49 -2.67 2.04 1.97
CA TYR A 49 -1.97 3.09 2.73
C TYR A 49 -0.88 3.83 1.96
N ALA A 50 -0.28 3.22 0.94
CA ALA A 50 0.83 3.85 0.24
C ALA A 50 0.34 4.85 -0.81
N ASN A 51 1.04 5.95 -0.95
CA ASN A 51 0.85 6.88 -2.07
C ASN A 51 1.95 6.74 -3.11
N ARG A 52 3.02 6.02 -2.77
CA ARG A 52 4.10 5.68 -3.69
C ARG A 52 4.55 4.27 -3.40
N VAL A 53 4.73 3.49 -4.45
CA VAL A 53 5.15 2.09 -4.35
C VAL A 53 6.42 1.90 -5.15
N VAL A 54 7.40 1.24 -4.54
CA VAL A 54 8.63 0.82 -5.20
C VAL A 54 8.69 -0.69 -5.11
N VAL A 55 8.79 -1.36 -6.25
CA VAL A 55 8.88 -2.82 -6.28
C VAL A 55 10.34 -3.23 -6.43
N LEU A 56 10.79 -4.05 -5.49
CA LEU A 56 12.14 -4.62 -5.51
C LEU A 56 12.05 -6.12 -5.81
N TYR A 57 12.80 -6.57 -6.79
CA TYR A 57 12.87 -7.97 -7.14
C TYR A 57 14.24 -8.28 -7.72
N GLY A 58 14.84 -9.38 -7.27
CA GLY A 58 16.17 -9.76 -7.74
C GLY A 58 17.26 -8.73 -7.44
N GLY A 59 17.10 -7.96 -6.35
CA GLY A 59 18.07 -6.94 -5.97
C GLY A 59 17.98 -5.66 -6.78
N GLN A 60 16.93 -5.48 -7.58
CA GLN A 60 16.77 -4.32 -8.45
C GLN A 60 15.42 -3.66 -8.26
N VAL A 61 15.37 -2.36 -8.55
CA VAL A 61 14.11 -1.62 -8.59
C VAL A 61 13.43 -1.93 -9.92
N MET A 62 12.27 -2.60 -9.85
CA MET A 62 11.52 -3.01 -11.03
C MET A 62 10.44 -2.02 -11.41
N ALA A 63 9.92 -1.27 -10.45
CA ALA A 63 8.88 -0.27 -10.69
C ALA A 63 8.90 0.76 -9.58
N ASP A 64 8.44 1.97 -9.90
CA ASP A 64 8.32 3.08 -8.96
C ASP A 64 7.21 3.99 -9.46
N GLY A 65 6.18 4.18 -8.66
CA GLY A 65 5.06 5.02 -9.04
C GLY A 65 3.91 4.92 -8.03
N SER A 66 2.76 5.42 -8.43
CA SER A 66 1.55 5.29 -7.62
C SER A 66 1.04 3.85 -7.65
N PRO A 67 0.23 3.44 -6.64
CA PRO A 67 -0.28 2.07 -6.62
C PRO A 67 -1.04 1.68 -7.89
N TYR A 68 -1.86 2.56 -8.45
CA TYR A 68 -2.62 2.23 -9.65
C TYR A 68 -1.73 2.06 -10.89
N GLU A 69 -0.61 2.76 -10.95
CA GLU A 69 0.37 2.60 -12.04
C GLU A 69 1.15 1.30 -11.90
N VAL A 70 1.66 1.04 -10.70
CA VAL A 70 2.54 -0.09 -10.42
C VAL A 70 1.77 -1.41 -10.46
N PHE A 71 0.53 -1.42 -9.99
CA PHE A 71 -0.30 -2.62 -9.88
C PHE A 71 -1.30 -2.77 -11.02
N ALA A 72 -1.05 -2.16 -12.16
CA ALA A 72 -2.02 -2.13 -13.26
C ALA A 72 -2.11 -3.46 -14.01
N ASP A 73 -1.05 -4.28 -14.02
CA ASP A 73 -0.96 -5.49 -14.83
C ASP A 73 -0.71 -6.71 -13.94
N ASP A 74 -1.67 -7.65 -13.93
CA ASP A 74 -1.60 -8.89 -13.15
C ASP A 74 -0.41 -9.75 -13.55
N GLU A 75 -0.14 -9.85 -14.85
CA GLU A 75 0.96 -10.68 -15.34
C GLU A 75 2.30 -10.15 -14.86
N GLN A 76 2.46 -8.83 -14.85
CA GLN A 76 3.66 -8.20 -14.34
C GLN A 76 3.82 -8.44 -12.84
N LEU A 77 2.73 -8.39 -12.09
CA LEU A 77 2.75 -8.69 -10.66
C LEU A 77 3.21 -10.12 -10.41
N ARG A 78 2.73 -11.06 -11.21
CA ARG A 78 3.15 -12.47 -11.11
C ARG A 78 4.63 -12.64 -11.40
N GLN A 79 5.16 -11.91 -12.37
CA GLN A 79 6.59 -11.93 -12.68
C GLN A 79 7.43 -11.45 -11.50
N TRP A 80 6.91 -10.53 -10.72
CA TRP A 80 7.56 -10.05 -9.49
C TRP A 80 7.21 -10.89 -8.26
N ARG A 81 6.49 -12.01 -8.45
CA ARG A 81 6.02 -12.91 -7.39
C ARG A 81 5.07 -12.25 -6.41
N LEU A 82 4.29 -11.31 -6.90
CA LEU A 82 3.20 -10.69 -6.17
C LEU A 82 1.88 -11.26 -6.66
N LEU A 83 1.01 -11.67 -5.73
CA LEU A 83 -0.29 -12.25 -6.10
C LEU A 83 -1.34 -11.15 -6.15
N PRO A 84 -2.05 -11.01 -7.28
CA PRO A 84 -3.18 -10.08 -7.34
C PRO A 84 -4.24 -10.47 -6.32
N THR A 85 -4.74 -9.47 -5.58
CA THR A 85 -5.74 -9.69 -4.53
C THR A 85 -7.12 -9.29 -5.03
N SER A 86 -8.16 -9.71 -4.29
CA SER A 86 -9.54 -9.29 -4.58
C SER A 86 -9.69 -7.78 -4.44
N LEU A 87 -9.04 -7.19 -3.45
CA LEU A 87 -9.06 -5.74 -3.26
C LEU A 87 -8.44 -5.01 -4.46
N LEU A 88 -7.34 -5.53 -5.00
CA LEU A 88 -6.72 -4.95 -6.18
C LEU A 88 -7.66 -5.00 -7.38
N LYS A 89 -8.32 -6.13 -7.60
CA LYS A 89 -9.26 -6.28 -8.72
C LYS A 89 -10.42 -5.32 -8.59
N LEU A 90 -10.97 -5.17 -7.40
CA LEU A 90 -12.04 -4.22 -7.13
C LEU A 90 -11.56 -2.78 -7.40
N ASN A 91 -10.38 -2.44 -6.96
CA ASN A 91 -9.81 -1.10 -7.17
C ASN A 91 -9.63 -0.79 -8.64
N ARG A 92 -9.21 -1.77 -9.44
CA ARG A 92 -9.08 -1.57 -10.89
C ARG A 92 -10.42 -1.28 -11.56
N GLU A 93 -11.45 -2.02 -11.17
CA GLU A 93 -12.80 -1.80 -11.69
C GLU A 93 -13.30 -0.40 -11.32
N MET A 94 -13.10 0.00 -10.08
CA MET A 94 -13.48 1.33 -9.63
C MET A 94 -12.66 2.41 -10.30
N TYR A 95 -11.37 2.19 -10.51
CA TYR A 95 -10.52 3.15 -11.21
C TYR A 95 -10.99 3.36 -12.64
N ALA A 96 -11.42 2.31 -13.33
CA ALA A 96 -11.95 2.42 -14.68
C ALA A 96 -13.21 3.28 -14.73
N GLN A 97 -13.98 3.31 -13.65
CA GLN A 97 -15.23 4.07 -13.58
C GLN A 97 -15.05 5.47 -13.01
N THR A 98 -14.19 5.63 -12.01
CA THR A 98 -14.08 6.86 -11.23
C THR A 98 -12.74 7.56 -11.35
N GLY A 99 -11.70 6.88 -11.86
CA GLY A 99 -10.34 7.39 -11.91
C GLY A 99 -9.62 7.39 -10.56
N GLN A 100 -10.15 6.69 -9.56
CA GLN A 100 -9.57 6.67 -8.22
C GLN A 100 -9.55 5.27 -7.64
N PHE A 101 -8.47 4.95 -6.92
CA PHE A 101 -8.41 3.75 -6.09
C PHE A 101 -9.03 4.03 -4.73
N LEU A 102 -9.55 2.97 -4.11
CA LEU A 102 -9.99 3.04 -2.72
C LEU A 102 -8.78 3.25 -1.82
N ARG A 103 -8.84 4.30 -1.01
CA ARG A 103 -7.81 4.64 -0.06
C ARG A 103 -8.33 4.40 1.36
N ALA A 104 -7.42 4.42 2.33
CA ALA A 104 -7.75 4.20 3.74
C ALA A 104 -8.88 5.10 4.21
N GLU A 105 -8.87 6.35 3.81
CA GLU A 105 -9.91 7.32 4.18
C GLU A 105 -11.28 6.91 3.66
N ALA A 106 -11.35 6.46 2.40
CA ALA A 106 -12.60 6.02 1.81
C ALA A 106 -13.11 4.74 2.48
N LEU A 107 -12.21 3.81 2.79
CA LEU A 107 -12.56 2.59 3.50
C LEU A 107 -13.11 2.88 4.89
N SER A 108 -12.50 3.85 5.58
CA SER A 108 -12.95 4.30 6.88
C SER A 108 -14.38 4.84 6.84
N GLN A 109 -14.71 5.59 5.81
CA GLN A 109 -16.05 6.14 5.60
C GLN A 109 -17.07 5.04 5.31
N LEU A 110 -16.67 4.00 4.58
CA LEU A 110 -17.56 2.89 4.27
C LEU A 110 -17.81 2.00 5.48
N ALA A 111 -16.83 1.89 6.37
CA ALA A 111 -16.93 1.07 7.58
C ALA A 111 -17.70 1.77 8.71
N GLY A 112 -17.81 3.07 8.64
CA GLY A 112 -18.55 3.86 9.60
C GLY A 112 -20.01 3.91 9.27
#